data_c9632ee267d9971582343eadb1a4e549
#
_entry.id   c9632ee267d9971582343eadb1a4e549
#
_cell.length_a   1.000
_cell.length_b   1.000
_cell.length_c   1.000
_cell.angle_alpha   90.00
_cell.angle_beta   90.00
_cell.angle_gamma   90.00
#
_symmetry.space_group_name_H-M   'P 1'
#
loop_
_entity.id
_entity.type
_entity.pdbx_description
1 polymer ?
#
loop_
_entity_poly.entity_id
_entity_poly.type
_entity_poly.pdbx_seq_one_letter_code
_entity_poly.pdbx_strand_id
1 'polypeptide(L)'
;MKNLIVVVIACALLSFVSRHPSQSAELPKEWEATLQEARKEGKLVVAIPPSAELRKELEPLLKQKFGIEAELVVSRGADSANRIAAEFKAGVRYFDAMIHGTTTAMSLLDGGMLDPVSAYMILPEVKDAKYWWGGHIWNDNLKTNRFLYSFVAGAGTEGLFYNTEMAKADEIRSFDDLLNPKWKGKIGLNDPRIGGSGISLWSFMWEIKGEDFLKKLVQQDLFLSRNLRQIAEALAKGKLAVTNGIGHSEYEPFLKAGLPVKDLPAPKEGLPASSGYGVLGIVKNPPHPNATKLFVNWFLSKEGQEFYAKVMKQATRRLDVDTKWMAQVGVEAAKDVMSVAEYHRVRNHLEDKVVNVRRPAAKFADQILK
;
A
#
# COMPACT_ATOMS: atom_id res chain seq x y z
N MET A 1 82.64 1.98 33.88
CA MET A 1 82.19 2.79 32.78
C MET A 1 81.80 1.85 31.67
N LYS A 2 80.58 1.45 31.59
CA LYS A 2 80.05 0.49 30.58
C LYS A 2 78.88 1.15 29.84
N ASN A 3 79.13 1.40 28.56
CA ASN A 3 78.13 1.96 27.66
C ASN A 3 77.11 0.89 27.28
N LEU A 4 75.83 1.14 27.57
CA LEU A 4 74.74 0.26 27.20
C LEU A 4 74.11 0.88 25.93
N ILE A 5 74.22 0.17 24.81
CA ILE A 5 73.58 0.51 23.54
C ILE A 5 72.19 -0.12 23.55
N VAL A 6 71.15 0.71 23.52
CA VAL A 6 69.76 0.27 23.34
C VAL A 6 69.42 0.26 21.87
N VAL A 7 69.20 -0.93 21.30
CA VAL A 7 68.71 -1.08 19.92
C VAL A 7 67.17 -1.09 19.97
N VAL A 8 66.55 -0.05 19.37
CA VAL A 8 65.12 0.02 19.18
C VAL A 8 64.76 -0.64 17.84
N ILE A 9 64.15 -1.80 17.89
CA ILE A 9 63.57 -2.47 16.71
C ILE A 9 62.17 -1.89 16.48
N ALA A 10 62.01 -1.11 15.44
CA ALA A 10 60.70 -0.63 14.97
C ALA A 10 60.07 -1.68 14.07
N CYS A 11 59.08 -2.43 14.62
CA CYS A 11 58.21 -3.29 13.82
C CYS A 11 57.20 -2.45 13.07
N ALA A 12 57.39 -2.26 11.78
CA ALA A 12 56.39 -1.69 10.89
C ALA A 12 55.33 -2.73 10.58
N LEU A 13 54.17 -2.60 11.22
CA LEU A 13 52.96 -3.35 10.88
C LEU A 13 52.34 -2.73 9.62
N LEU A 14 52.60 -3.32 8.47
CA LEU A 14 51.90 -3.07 7.22
C LEU A 14 50.51 -3.65 7.29
N SER A 15 49.56 -2.83 7.67
CA SER A 15 48.11 -3.18 7.58
C SER A 15 47.70 -3.21 6.10
N PHE A 16 47.63 -4.40 5.52
CA PHE A 16 46.96 -4.64 4.26
C PHE A 16 45.46 -4.38 4.42
N VAL A 17 45.05 -3.16 4.13
CA VAL A 17 43.63 -2.86 3.92
C VAL A 17 43.23 -3.47 2.58
N SER A 18 42.71 -4.67 2.57
CA SER A 18 42.06 -5.29 1.42
C SER A 18 40.84 -4.44 1.07
N ARG A 19 41.00 -3.46 0.17
CA ARG A 19 39.89 -2.83 -0.52
C ARG A 19 39.30 -3.90 -1.44
N HIS A 20 38.22 -4.52 -1.00
CA HIS A 20 37.35 -5.24 -1.91
C HIS A 20 36.75 -4.18 -2.85
N PRO A 21 36.98 -4.25 -4.16
CA PRO A 21 36.22 -3.41 -5.08
C PRO A 21 34.77 -3.85 -4.95
N SER A 22 33.90 -2.96 -4.52
CA SER A 22 32.46 -3.18 -4.72
C SER A 22 32.29 -3.35 -6.22
N GLN A 23 32.04 -4.58 -6.66
CA GLN A 23 31.67 -4.88 -8.01
C GLN A 23 30.32 -4.16 -8.24
N SER A 24 30.39 -2.97 -8.83
CA SER A 24 29.22 -2.35 -9.43
C SER A 24 28.77 -3.33 -10.50
N ALA A 25 27.66 -4.03 -10.26
CA ALA A 25 27.07 -4.92 -11.26
C ALA A 25 26.89 -4.10 -12.53
N GLU A 26 27.52 -4.51 -13.61
CA GLU A 26 27.41 -3.87 -14.92
C GLU A 26 25.94 -3.83 -15.29
N LEU A 27 25.39 -2.63 -15.51
CA LEU A 27 23.97 -2.48 -15.86
C LEU A 27 23.70 -3.20 -17.18
N PRO A 28 22.58 -3.91 -17.30
CA PRO A 28 22.26 -4.59 -18.54
C PRO A 28 22.28 -3.63 -19.74
N LYS A 29 22.82 -4.04 -20.87
CA LYS A 29 22.80 -3.24 -22.12
C LYS A 29 21.38 -2.78 -22.49
N GLU A 30 20.39 -3.61 -22.18
CA GLU A 30 18.98 -3.27 -22.35
C GLU A 30 18.56 -2.05 -21.53
N TRP A 31 19.13 -1.84 -20.33
CA TRP A 31 18.82 -0.68 -19.50
C TRP A 31 19.28 0.64 -20.14
N GLU A 32 20.50 0.66 -20.66
CA GLU A 32 21.02 1.85 -21.33
C GLU A 32 20.25 2.18 -22.61
N ALA A 33 19.92 1.17 -23.41
CA ALA A 33 19.08 1.35 -24.57
C ALA A 33 17.69 1.87 -24.19
N THR A 34 17.07 1.31 -23.14
CA THR A 34 15.78 1.77 -22.62
C THR A 34 15.84 3.24 -22.17
N LEU A 35 16.92 3.64 -21.48
CA LEU A 35 17.09 5.01 -21.03
C LEU A 35 17.21 6.00 -22.22
N GLN A 36 17.93 5.62 -23.28
CA GLN A 36 18.08 6.46 -24.47
C GLN A 36 16.74 6.61 -25.21
N GLU A 37 16.00 5.51 -25.41
CA GLU A 37 14.70 5.54 -26.08
C GLU A 37 13.64 6.29 -25.24
N ALA A 38 13.63 6.09 -23.92
CA ALA A 38 12.75 6.82 -23.01
C ALA A 38 12.98 8.35 -23.08
N ARG A 39 14.22 8.78 -23.22
CA ARG A 39 14.54 10.22 -23.43
C ARG A 39 14.03 10.74 -24.76
N LYS A 40 13.99 9.92 -25.81
CA LYS A 40 13.41 10.30 -27.12
C LYS A 40 11.89 10.41 -27.03
N GLU A 41 11.23 9.47 -26.29
CA GLU A 41 9.80 9.58 -26.00
C GLU A 41 9.49 10.82 -25.16
N GLY A 42 10.39 11.18 -24.25
CA GLY A 42 10.41 12.45 -23.50
C GLY A 42 9.27 12.63 -22.49
N LYS A 43 8.29 11.75 -22.46
CA LYS A 43 7.08 11.86 -21.62
C LYS A 43 6.75 10.54 -20.92
N LEU A 44 6.06 10.66 -19.77
CA LEU A 44 5.45 9.56 -19.03
C LEU A 44 4.17 10.06 -18.36
N VAL A 45 3.06 9.33 -18.47
CA VAL A 45 1.79 9.69 -17.83
C VAL A 45 1.35 8.58 -16.87
N VAL A 46 1.23 8.90 -15.59
CA VAL A 46 0.86 7.91 -14.56
C VAL A 46 -0.37 8.37 -13.79
N ALA A 47 -1.39 7.51 -13.73
CA ALA A 47 -2.51 7.71 -12.83
C ALA A 47 -2.09 7.39 -11.39
N ILE A 48 -2.26 8.35 -10.47
CA ILE A 48 -1.86 8.21 -9.08
C ILE A 48 -3.02 8.51 -8.11
N PRO A 49 -2.96 8.00 -6.86
CA PRO A 49 -3.96 8.27 -5.85
C PRO A 49 -3.97 9.76 -5.45
N PRO A 50 -4.98 10.22 -4.68
CA PRO A 50 -5.03 11.57 -4.18
C PRO A 50 -3.83 11.93 -3.30
N SER A 51 -2.74 12.36 -3.93
CA SER A 51 -1.53 12.85 -3.26
C SER A 51 -0.88 13.95 -4.09
N ALA A 52 -1.12 15.18 -3.66
CA ALA A 52 -0.42 16.35 -4.22
C ALA A 52 1.07 16.29 -3.94
N GLU A 53 1.48 15.72 -2.80
CA GLU A 53 2.88 15.58 -2.40
C GLU A 53 3.62 14.62 -3.33
N LEU A 54 3.03 13.47 -3.64
CA LEU A 54 3.64 12.51 -4.58
C LEU A 54 3.89 13.17 -5.93
N ARG A 55 2.92 13.92 -6.45
CA ARG A 55 3.09 14.65 -7.73
C ARG A 55 4.21 15.68 -7.63
N LYS A 56 4.17 16.53 -6.60
CA LYS A 56 5.14 17.62 -6.37
C LYS A 56 6.58 17.12 -6.30
N GLU A 57 6.80 15.94 -5.69
CA GLU A 57 8.14 15.39 -5.48
C GLU A 57 8.61 14.52 -6.66
N LEU A 58 7.72 13.72 -7.26
CA LEU A 58 8.09 12.73 -8.27
C LEU A 58 8.31 13.34 -9.67
N GLU A 59 7.48 14.29 -10.10
CA GLU A 59 7.62 14.93 -11.42
C GLU A 59 9.01 15.57 -11.60
N PRO A 60 9.49 16.45 -10.68
CA PRO A 60 10.83 17.04 -10.83
C PRO A 60 11.96 16.02 -10.66
N LEU A 61 11.77 14.99 -9.83
CA LEU A 61 12.76 13.94 -9.64
C LEU A 61 13.02 13.17 -10.95
N LEU A 62 11.95 12.75 -11.65
CA LEU A 62 12.06 12.02 -12.91
C LEU A 62 12.68 12.91 -14.01
N LYS A 63 12.34 14.20 -14.04
CA LYS A 63 12.94 15.17 -14.95
C LYS A 63 14.44 15.33 -14.69
N GLN A 64 14.83 15.55 -13.44
CA GLN A 64 16.22 15.75 -13.06
C GLN A 64 17.06 14.49 -13.31
N LYS A 65 16.54 13.33 -12.94
CA LYS A 65 17.30 12.07 -12.99
C LYS A 65 17.39 11.49 -14.39
N PHE A 66 16.31 11.54 -15.16
CA PHE A 66 16.22 10.82 -16.43
C PHE A 66 15.98 11.71 -17.66
N GLY A 67 15.63 12.98 -17.44
CA GLY A 67 15.30 13.91 -18.52
C GLY A 67 13.91 13.71 -19.12
N ILE A 68 12.99 13.06 -18.37
CA ILE A 68 11.63 12.72 -18.81
C ILE A 68 10.62 13.66 -18.14
N GLU A 69 9.70 14.22 -18.91
CA GLU A 69 8.55 14.95 -18.40
C GLU A 69 7.50 13.96 -17.89
N ALA A 70 7.40 13.82 -16.58
CA ALA A 70 6.34 13.02 -15.98
C ALA A 70 5.10 13.88 -15.74
N GLU A 71 3.94 13.35 -16.10
CA GLU A 71 2.63 13.89 -15.79
C GLU A 71 1.91 12.94 -14.84
N LEU A 72 1.78 13.33 -13.57
CA LEU A 72 1.10 12.53 -12.56
C LEU A 72 -0.34 13.00 -12.39
N VAL A 73 -1.27 12.22 -12.91
CA VAL A 73 -2.71 12.53 -12.88
C VAL A 73 -3.30 12.07 -11.56
N VAL A 74 -3.53 13.04 -10.68
CA VAL A 74 -4.07 12.82 -9.33
C VAL A 74 -5.57 12.65 -9.39
N SER A 75 -6.13 11.51 -8.99
CA SER A 75 -7.58 11.31 -8.88
C SER A 75 -7.94 10.19 -7.89
N ARG A 76 -9.22 10.10 -7.53
CA ARG A 76 -9.73 8.95 -6.76
C ARG A 76 -9.70 7.70 -7.63
N GLY A 77 -9.59 6.53 -6.98
CA GLY A 77 -9.46 5.27 -7.70
C GLY A 77 -10.58 4.98 -8.71
N ALA A 78 -11.83 5.26 -8.34
CA ALA A 78 -12.97 5.10 -9.25
C ALA A 78 -12.90 6.04 -10.45
N ASP A 79 -12.49 7.30 -10.24
CA ASP A 79 -12.38 8.30 -11.29
C ASP A 79 -11.26 7.93 -12.27
N SER A 80 -10.09 7.48 -11.73
CA SER A 80 -8.99 6.96 -12.55
C SER A 80 -9.43 5.77 -13.40
N ALA A 81 -10.09 4.79 -12.80
CA ALA A 81 -10.56 3.60 -13.51
C ALA A 81 -11.55 3.94 -14.62
N ASN A 82 -12.52 4.81 -14.32
CA ASN A 82 -13.55 5.24 -15.29
C ASN A 82 -12.94 6.02 -16.46
N ARG A 83 -12.00 6.92 -16.16
CA ARG A 83 -11.32 7.69 -17.21
C ARG A 83 -10.49 6.79 -18.12
N ILE A 84 -9.63 5.94 -17.56
CA ILE A 84 -8.84 4.98 -18.35
C ILE A 84 -9.75 4.07 -19.17
N ALA A 85 -10.87 3.59 -18.60
CA ALA A 85 -11.82 2.75 -19.31
C ALA A 85 -12.51 3.47 -20.47
N ALA A 86 -12.90 4.74 -20.28
CA ALA A 86 -13.53 5.55 -21.33
C ALA A 86 -12.56 5.82 -22.48
N GLU A 87 -11.32 6.22 -22.18
CA GLU A 87 -10.27 6.45 -23.17
C GLU A 87 -9.92 5.16 -23.91
N PHE A 88 -9.81 4.05 -23.19
CA PHE A 88 -9.53 2.73 -23.79
C PHE A 88 -10.62 2.31 -24.78
N LYS A 89 -11.90 2.47 -24.43
CA LYS A 89 -13.05 2.18 -25.32
C LYS A 89 -13.08 3.08 -26.54
N ALA A 90 -12.65 4.34 -26.38
CA ALA A 90 -12.55 5.29 -27.50
C ALA A 90 -11.31 5.06 -28.40
N GLY A 91 -10.50 4.05 -28.11
CA GLY A 91 -9.24 3.80 -28.85
C GLY A 91 -8.11 4.75 -28.49
N VAL A 92 -8.32 5.65 -27.52
CA VAL A 92 -7.30 6.59 -27.03
C VAL A 92 -6.40 5.89 -26.00
N ARG A 93 -5.10 6.19 -26.06
CA ARG A 93 -4.11 5.74 -25.07
C ARG A 93 -3.40 6.97 -24.55
N TYR A 94 -3.80 7.40 -23.34
CA TYR A 94 -3.22 8.57 -22.67
C TYR A 94 -2.28 8.16 -21.53
N PHE A 95 -2.69 7.19 -20.74
CA PHE A 95 -1.93 6.72 -19.60
C PHE A 95 -0.95 5.62 -19.98
N ASP A 96 0.24 5.67 -19.41
CA ASP A 96 1.27 4.64 -19.49
C ASP A 96 1.13 3.61 -18.37
N ALA A 97 0.95 4.10 -17.14
CA ALA A 97 0.89 3.26 -15.95
C ALA A 97 -0.10 3.80 -14.93
N MET A 98 -0.39 2.98 -13.92
CA MET A 98 -1.13 3.41 -12.74
C MET A 98 -0.45 2.92 -11.46
N ILE A 99 -0.51 3.76 -10.42
CA ILE A 99 -0.25 3.39 -9.03
C ILE A 99 -1.55 3.66 -8.27
N HIS A 100 -2.24 2.62 -7.82
CA HIS A 100 -3.51 2.78 -7.12
C HIS A 100 -3.77 1.64 -6.12
N GLY A 101 -4.92 1.69 -5.46
CA GLY A 101 -5.42 0.61 -4.63
C GLY A 101 -6.11 -0.49 -5.44
N THR A 102 -6.44 -1.56 -4.74
CA THR A 102 -7.03 -2.79 -5.30
C THR A 102 -8.27 -2.55 -6.16
N THR A 103 -9.19 -1.68 -5.74
CA THR A 103 -10.45 -1.47 -6.46
C THR A 103 -10.22 -0.97 -7.89
N THR A 104 -9.33 0.03 -8.06
CA THR A 104 -8.94 0.53 -9.38
C THR A 104 -8.27 -0.56 -10.20
N ALA A 105 -7.29 -1.24 -9.60
CA ALA A 105 -6.51 -2.28 -10.25
C ALA A 105 -7.39 -3.41 -10.78
N MET A 106 -8.31 -3.92 -9.96
CA MET A 106 -9.23 -4.99 -10.36
C MET A 106 -10.23 -4.55 -11.44
N SER A 107 -10.69 -3.29 -11.40
CA SER A 107 -11.57 -2.75 -12.45
C SER A 107 -10.89 -2.73 -13.82
N LEU A 108 -9.61 -2.36 -13.87
CA LEU A 108 -8.83 -2.36 -15.11
C LEU A 108 -8.49 -3.78 -15.57
N LEU A 109 -8.21 -4.68 -14.63
CA LEU A 109 -7.98 -6.10 -14.91
C LEU A 109 -9.21 -6.76 -15.53
N ASP A 110 -10.38 -6.59 -14.90
CA ASP A 110 -11.66 -7.11 -15.40
C ASP A 110 -11.98 -6.62 -16.81
N GLY A 111 -11.59 -5.37 -17.10
CA GLY A 111 -11.77 -4.75 -18.41
C GLY A 111 -10.76 -5.17 -19.49
N GLY A 112 -9.75 -5.99 -19.16
CA GLY A 112 -8.69 -6.39 -20.09
C GLY A 112 -7.81 -5.23 -20.57
N MET A 113 -7.64 -4.19 -19.71
CA MET A 113 -7.02 -2.91 -20.06
C MET A 113 -5.57 -2.80 -19.59
N LEU A 114 -4.94 -3.93 -19.26
CA LEU A 114 -3.58 -3.96 -18.72
C LEU A 114 -2.62 -4.79 -19.59
N ASP A 115 -1.36 -4.40 -19.59
CA ASP A 115 -0.23 -5.20 -20.03
C ASP A 115 0.50 -5.83 -18.82
N PRO A 116 1.17 -6.98 -18.98
CA PRO A 116 1.90 -7.61 -17.90
C PRO A 116 3.04 -6.72 -17.38
N VAL A 117 3.00 -6.32 -16.09
CA VAL A 117 4.09 -5.57 -15.44
C VAL A 117 5.41 -6.32 -15.57
N SER A 118 5.38 -7.67 -15.50
CA SER A 118 6.58 -8.50 -15.60
C SER A 118 7.34 -8.33 -16.92
N ALA A 119 6.67 -7.95 -18.01
CA ALA A 119 7.31 -7.69 -19.31
C ALA A 119 8.14 -6.38 -19.30
N TYR A 120 7.88 -5.49 -18.36
CA TYR A 120 8.58 -4.22 -18.19
C TYR A 120 9.72 -4.28 -17.17
N MET A 121 9.84 -5.37 -16.41
CA MET A 121 10.93 -5.57 -15.45
C MET A 121 12.17 -6.05 -16.19
N ILE A 122 13.27 -5.28 -16.19
CA ILE A 122 14.53 -5.62 -16.87
C ILE A 122 15.73 -5.66 -15.92
N LEU A 123 15.77 -4.84 -14.87
CA LEU A 123 16.89 -4.83 -13.94
C LEU A 123 16.92 -6.11 -13.10
N PRO A 124 18.11 -6.72 -12.90
CA PRO A 124 18.26 -7.94 -12.11
C PRO A 124 17.69 -7.80 -10.69
N GLU A 125 17.93 -6.69 -10.01
CA GLU A 125 17.43 -6.42 -8.67
C GLU A 125 15.90 -6.25 -8.59
N VAL A 126 15.24 -5.91 -9.71
CA VAL A 126 13.80 -5.80 -9.79
C VAL A 126 13.17 -7.16 -10.07
N LYS A 127 13.83 -7.98 -10.90
CA LYS A 127 13.41 -9.34 -11.22
C LYS A 127 13.62 -10.35 -10.10
N ASP A 128 14.57 -10.10 -9.21
CA ASP A 128 14.94 -11.06 -8.17
C ASP A 128 13.99 -10.98 -6.97
N ALA A 129 13.20 -12.02 -6.81
CA ALA A 129 12.21 -12.14 -5.75
C ALA A 129 12.80 -12.08 -4.33
N LYS A 130 14.13 -12.33 -4.17
CA LYS A 130 14.79 -12.29 -2.84
C LYS A 130 14.78 -10.90 -2.19
N TYR A 131 14.64 -9.82 -2.99
CA TYR A 131 14.54 -8.45 -2.45
C TYR A 131 13.14 -8.11 -1.94
N TRP A 132 12.17 -9.02 -2.09
CA TRP A 132 10.78 -8.78 -1.74
C TRP A 132 10.31 -9.73 -0.65
N TRP A 133 9.78 -9.19 0.42
CA TRP A 133 9.15 -9.98 1.47
C TRP A 133 7.94 -10.75 0.92
N GLY A 134 7.95 -12.07 1.12
CA GLY A 134 6.97 -12.97 0.50
C GLY A 134 7.22 -13.23 -0.99
N GLY A 135 8.40 -12.84 -1.53
CA GLY A 135 8.69 -12.95 -2.96
C GLY A 135 7.89 -11.96 -3.81
N HIS A 136 7.77 -12.22 -5.11
CA HIS A 136 6.87 -11.45 -5.96
C HIS A 136 5.40 -11.80 -5.66
N ILE A 137 4.61 -10.79 -5.29
CA ILE A 137 3.17 -10.93 -5.09
C ILE A 137 2.45 -10.20 -6.23
N TRP A 138 1.67 -10.96 -6.98
CA TRP A 138 0.84 -10.46 -8.07
C TRP A 138 -0.62 -10.39 -7.61
N ASN A 139 -1.27 -9.23 -7.83
CA ASN A 139 -2.67 -9.09 -7.42
C ASN A 139 -3.60 -9.98 -8.24
N ASP A 140 -3.27 -10.23 -9.51
CA ASP A 140 -3.98 -11.13 -10.43
C ASP A 140 -3.57 -12.60 -10.20
N ASN A 141 -3.83 -13.10 -8.99
CA ASN A 141 -3.33 -14.40 -8.55
C ASN A 141 -4.20 -15.61 -8.94
N LEU A 142 -5.37 -15.42 -9.54
CA LEU A 142 -6.19 -16.52 -10.07
C LEU A 142 -5.67 -17.06 -11.39
N LYS A 143 -5.14 -16.20 -12.27
CA LYS A 143 -4.59 -16.59 -13.58
C LYS A 143 -3.10 -16.33 -13.72
N THR A 144 -2.49 -15.61 -12.81
CA THR A 144 -1.06 -15.30 -12.74
C THR A 144 -0.43 -14.77 -14.04
N ASN A 145 -1.15 -13.92 -14.75
CA ASN A 145 -0.63 -13.30 -15.98
C ASN A 145 0.32 -12.12 -15.66
N ARG A 146 0.52 -11.79 -14.36
CA ARG A 146 1.45 -10.79 -13.86
C ARG A 146 1.17 -9.36 -14.34
N PHE A 147 -0.12 -9.03 -14.45
CA PHE A 147 -0.60 -7.71 -14.85
C PHE A 147 -0.48 -6.66 -13.73
N LEU A 148 -0.59 -7.08 -12.47
CA LEU A 148 -0.69 -6.20 -11.32
C LEU A 148 0.32 -6.58 -10.25
N TYR A 149 1.27 -5.70 -9.95
CA TYR A 149 2.31 -5.93 -8.96
C TYR A 149 1.98 -5.28 -7.63
N SER A 150 1.89 -6.08 -6.54
CA SER A 150 1.71 -5.57 -5.19
C SER A 150 3.06 -5.25 -4.57
N PHE A 151 3.34 -3.99 -4.31
CA PHE A 151 4.61 -3.55 -3.72
C PHE A 151 4.47 -3.03 -2.28
N VAL A 152 3.24 -2.86 -1.76
CA VAL A 152 2.94 -2.45 -0.38
C VAL A 152 2.22 -3.57 0.36
N ALA A 153 2.55 -3.75 1.63
CA ALA A 153 1.77 -4.51 2.60
C ALA A 153 1.84 -3.81 3.97
N GLY A 154 0.74 -3.19 4.36
CA GLY A 154 0.56 -2.61 5.68
C GLY A 154 -0.14 -3.59 6.62
N ALA A 155 0.28 -3.63 7.88
CA ALA A 155 -0.36 -4.40 8.94
C ALA A 155 -1.36 -3.49 9.68
N GLY A 156 -2.58 -3.99 9.89
CA GLY A 156 -3.58 -3.30 10.72
C GLY A 156 -3.99 -1.89 10.27
N THR A 157 -3.66 -1.50 9.03
CA THR A 157 -3.88 -0.13 8.53
C THR A 157 -5.34 0.29 8.44
N GLU A 158 -6.25 -0.66 8.47
CA GLU A 158 -7.71 -0.45 8.47
C GLU A 158 -8.29 -0.87 9.82
N GLY A 159 -7.64 -0.38 10.88
CA GLY A 159 -7.90 -0.76 12.26
C GLY A 159 -9.23 -0.27 12.82
N LEU A 160 -9.42 -0.62 14.09
CA LEU A 160 -10.46 -0.10 14.93
C LEU A 160 -9.90 1.09 15.73
N PHE A 161 -10.72 2.11 15.93
CA PHE A 161 -10.40 3.27 16.75
C PHE A 161 -11.50 3.47 17.78
N TYR A 162 -11.13 3.95 18.96
CA TYR A 162 -12.10 4.16 20.02
C TYR A 162 -11.94 5.51 20.71
N ASN A 163 -13.02 6.01 21.26
CA ASN A 163 -13.02 7.17 22.13
C ASN A 163 -12.75 6.71 23.57
N THR A 164 -11.66 7.19 24.16
CA THR A 164 -11.17 6.75 25.48
C THR A 164 -12.05 7.19 26.67
N GLU A 165 -12.97 8.14 26.46
CA GLU A 165 -13.95 8.55 27.46
C GLU A 165 -15.22 7.69 27.41
N MET A 166 -15.45 6.96 26.29
CA MET A 166 -16.65 6.14 26.08
C MET A 166 -16.41 4.64 26.20
N ALA A 167 -15.18 4.20 25.95
CA ALA A 167 -14.77 2.79 25.96
C ALA A 167 -13.37 2.61 26.52
N LYS A 168 -13.10 1.42 27.03
CA LYS A 168 -11.76 0.97 27.39
C LYS A 168 -11.30 -0.06 26.35
N ALA A 169 -10.00 -0.10 26.04
CA ALA A 169 -9.44 -1.00 25.06
C ALA A 169 -9.72 -2.49 25.37
N ASP A 170 -9.77 -2.85 26.65
CA ASP A 170 -10.02 -4.21 27.09
C ASP A 170 -11.50 -4.67 27.01
N GLU A 171 -12.43 -3.76 26.68
CA GLU A 171 -13.83 -4.06 26.47
C GLU A 171 -14.14 -4.57 25.05
N ILE A 172 -13.18 -4.46 24.11
CA ILE A 172 -13.31 -4.88 22.71
C ILE A 172 -12.07 -5.67 22.32
N ARG A 173 -12.03 -6.95 22.69
CA ARG A 173 -10.93 -7.88 22.40
C ARG A 173 -11.25 -8.84 21.25
N SER A 174 -12.49 -8.86 20.81
CA SER A 174 -13.03 -9.69 19.73
C SER A 174 -14.08 -8.89 18.97
N PHE A 175 -14.30 -9.24 17.71
CA PHE A 175 -15.45 -8.67 16.98
C PHE A 175 -16.80 -8.99 17.66
N ASP A 176 -16.90 -10.11 18.38
CA ASP A 176 -18.12 -10.44 19.12
C ASP A 176 -18.46 -9.41 20.19
N ASP A 177 -17.48 -8.73 20.77
CA ASP A 177 -17.69 -7.70 21.78
C ASP A 177 -18.42 -6.47 21.21
N LEU A 178 -18.37 -6.24 19.89
CA LEU A 178 -19.14 -5.19 19.21
C LEU A 178 -20.64 -5.46 19.24
N LEU A 179 -21.07 -6.68 19.51
CA LEU A 179 -22.48 -7.05 19.63
C LEU A 179 -23.08 -6.73 21.01
N ASN A 180 -22.27 -6.25 21.97
CA ASN A 180 -22.76 -5.87 23.27
C ASN A 180 -23.75 -4.68 23.13
N PRO A 181 -24.98 -4.78 23.72
CA PRO A 181 -26.02 -3.75 23.61
C PRO A 181 -25.57 -2.36 24.04
N LYS A 182 -24.55 -2.23 24.89
CA LYS A 182 -24.02 -0.92 25.32
C LYS A 182 -23.45 -0.09 24.15
N TRP A 183 -23.08 -0.73 23.03
CA TRP A 183 -22.56 -0.09 21.83
C TRP A 183 -23.63 0.31 20.83
N LYS A 184 -24.91 0.02 21.10
CA LYS A 184 -26.00 0.36 20.20
C LYS A 184 -26.06 1.85 19.89
N GLY A 185 -26.04 2.20 18.59
CA GLY A 185 -25.96 3.58 18.08
C GLY A 185 -24.60 4.26 18.26
N LYS A 186 -23.55 3.52 18.70
CA LYS A 186 -22.23 4.07 19.02
C LYS A 186 -21.09 3.47 18.18
N ILE A 187 -21.40 2.68 17.17
CA ILE A 187 -20.43 2.08 16.26
C ILE A 187 -20.48 2.82 14.92
N GLY A 188 -19.34 3.36 14.49
CA GLY A 188 -19.18 3.99 13.18
C GLY A 188 -18.51 3.06 12.18
N LEU A 189 -19.00 3.06 10.95
CA LEU A 189 -18.48 2.22 9.88
C LEU A 189 -18.37 3.00 8.58
N ASN A 190 -17.24 2.94 7.91
CA ASN A 190 -17.15 3.37 6.53
C ASN A 190 -18.04 2.46 5.66
N ASP A 191 -18.89 3.06 4.83
CA ASP A 191 -19.90 2.34 4.05
C ASP A 191 -19.26 1.23 3.19
N PRO A 192 -19.47 -0.04 3.48
CA PRO A 192 -18.81 -1.15 2.77
C PRO A 192 -19.32 -1.35 1.34
N ARG A 193 -20.39 -0.66 0.94
CA ARG A 193 -20.95 -0.70 -0.42
C ARG A 193 -20.12 0.11 -1.41
N ILE A 194 -19.22 0.97 -0.92
CA ILE A 194 -18.21 1.65 -1.74
C ILE A 194 -16.85 0.97 -1.58
N GLY A 195 -15.95 1.17 -2.54
CA GLY A 195 -14.57 0.69 -2.44
C GLY A 195 -13.82 1.35 -1.28
N GLY A 196 -12.71 0.75 -0.83
CA GLY A 196 -11.84 1.29 0.21
C GLY A 196 -11.81 0.48 1.50
N SER A 197 -11.55 1.17 2.62
CA SER A 197 -11.32 0.54 3.92
C SER A 197 -12.58 -0.12 4.51
N GLY A 198 -13.77 0.45 4.27
CA GLY A 198 -15.01 -0.12 4.76
C GLY A 198 -15.27 -1.53 4.27
N ILE A 199 -15.17 -1.75 2.94
CA ILE A 199 -15.33 -3.10 2.39
C ILE A 199 -14.19 -4.04 2.80
N SER A 200 -12.99 -3.52 3.04
CA SER A 200 -11.87 -4.34 3.47
C SER A 200 -12.16 -5.01 4.82
N LEU A 201 -12.52 -4.24 5.84
CA LEU A 201 -12.83 -4.80 7.14
C LEU A 201 -14.17 -5.55 7.16
N TRP A 202 -15.21 -5.06 6.46
CA TRP A 202 -16.49 -5.74 6.34
C TRP A 202 -16.34 -7.13 5.74
N SER A 203 -15.60 -7.26 4.65
CA SER A 203 -15.36 -8.54 4.00
C SER A 203 -14.51 -9.48 4.84
N PHE A 204 -13.57 -8.96 5.61
CA PHE A 204 -12.80 -9.73 6.56
C PHE A 204 -13.72 -10.31 7.66
N MET A 205 -14.59 -9.47 8.26
CA MET A 205 -15.59 -9.95 9.23
C MET A 205 -16.56 -10.95 8.60
N TRP A 206 -17.00 -10.72 7.35
CA TRP A 206 -17.86 -11.66 6.62
C TRP A 206 -17.21 -13.04 6.47
N GLU A 207 -15.91 -13.06 6.09
CA GLU A 207 -15.15 -14.30 5.90
C GLU A 207 -14.96 -15.10 7.20
N ILE A 208 -14.63 -14.42 8.31
CA ILE A 208 -14.24 -15.10 9.57
C ILE A 208 -15.38 -15.28 10.56
N LYS A 209 -16.43 -14.47 10.49
CA LYS A 209 -17.58 -14.52 11.42
C LYS A 209 -18.91 -14.91 10.73
N GLY A 210 -18.97 -14.81 9.40
CA GLY A 210 -20.16 -15.16 8.62
C GLY A 210 -21.26 -14.09 8.62
N GLU A 211 -22.32 -14.38 7.87
CA GLU A 211 -23.44 -13.46 7.64
C GLU A 211 -24.26 -13.18 8.90
N ASP A 212 -24.46 -14.18 9.76
CA ASP A 212 -25.28 -14.01 10.97
C ASP A 212 -24.65 -13.05 11.97
N PHE A 213 -23.32 -13.02 12.05
CA PHE A 213 -22.62 -12.01 12.82
C PHE A 213 -22.91 -10.61 12.26
N LEU A 214 -22.78 -10.42 10.95
CA LEU A 214 -23.01 -9.12 10.31
C LEU A 214 -24.47 -8.65 10.42
N LYS A 215 -25.45 -9.57 10.34
CA LYS A 215 -26.85 -9.23 10.61
C LYS A 215 -27.05 -8.70 12.04
N LYS A 216 -26.41 -9.35 13.04
CA LYS A 216 -26.42 -8.88 14.43
C LYS A 216 -25.70 -7.54 14.60
N LEU A 217 -24.57 -7.35 13.89
CA LEU A 217 -23.82 -6.10 13.93
C LEU A 217 -24.66 -4.93 13.38
N VAL A 218 -25.41 -5.13 12.31
CA VAL A 218 -26.32 -4.11 11.75
C VAL A 218 -27.44 -3.73 12.74
N GLN A 219 -27.90 -4.66 13.58
CA GLN A 219 -28.89 -4.39 14.63
C GLN A 219 -28.36 -3.48 15.75
N GLN A 220 -27.05 -3.20 15.78
CA GLN A 220 -26.44 -2.20 16.67
C GLN A 220 -26.69 -0.74 16.23
N ASP A 221 -27.54 -0.47 15.24
CA ASP A 221 -27.82 0.88 14.72
C ASP A 221 -26.51 1.59 14.28
N LEU A 222 -25.83 1.03 13.29
CA LEU A 222 -24.53 1.51 12.82
C LEU A 222 -24.62 2.92 12.24
N PHE A 223 -23.68 3.78 12.61
CA PHE A 223 -23.45 5.05 11.93
C PHE A 223 -22.64 4.80 10.65
N LEU A 224 -23.31 4.83 9.50
CA LEU A 224 -22.68 4.61 8.20
C LEU A 224 -22.32 5.94 7.55
N SER A 225 -21.11 6.07 7.05
CA SER A 225 -20.72 7.24 6.25
C SER A 225 -19.74 6.88 5.14
N ARG A 226 -19.86 7.59 4.00
CA ARG A 226 -18.89 7.58 2.91
C ARG A 226 -17.79 8.62 3.08
N ASN A 227 -17.93 9.47 4.09
CA ASN A 227 -16.98 10.50 4.44
C ASN A 227 -16.22 10.07 5.71
N LEU A 228 -14.98 9.62 5.53
CA LEU A 228 -14.12 9.16 6.62
C LEU A 228 -13.89 10.22 7.69
N ARG A 229 -13.74 11.48 7.28
CA ARG A 229 -13.57 12.60 8.21
C ARG A 229 -14.80 12.76 9.11
N GLN A 230 -16.00 12.59 8.58
CA GLN A 230 -17.24 12.67 9.36
C GLN A 230 -17.29 11.59 10.45
N ILE A 231 -16.79 10.37 10.13
CA ILE A 231 -16.68 9.27 11.11
C ILE A 231 -15.66 9.64 12.18
N ALA A 232 -14.47 10.13 11.79
CA ALA A 232 -13.42 10.52 12.72
C ALA A 232 -13.87 11.66 13.64
N GLU A 233 -14.59 12.67 13.14
CA GLU A 233 -15.17 13.74 13.93
C GLU A 233 -16.23 13.25 14.92
N ALA A 234 -17.10 12.33 14.50
CA ALA A 234 -18.12 11.75 15.37
C ALA A 234 -17.49 10.94 16.52
N LEU A 235 -16.40 10.21 16.24
CA LEU A 235 -15.62 9.51 17.26
C LEU A 235 -14.97 10.52 18.23
N ALA A 236 -14.25 11.50 17.71
CA ALA A 236 -13.52 12.48 18.52
C ALA A 236 -14.44 13.33 19.43
N LYS A 237 -15.67 13.59 18.97
CA LYS A 237 -16.68 14.36 19.73
C LYS A 237 -17.54 13.48 20.67
N GLY A 238 -17.21 12.19 20.85
CA GLY A 238 -17.94 11.29 21.74
C GLY A 238 -19.36 10.93 21.27
N LYS A 239 -19.68 11.07 19.98
CA LYS A 239 -20.91 10.53 19.40
C LYS A 239 -20.82 9.03 19.14
N LEU A 240 -19.60 8.56 18.84
CA LEU A 240 -19.28 7.16 18.62
C LEU A 240 -18.27 6.70 19.68
N ALA A 241 -18.42 5.45 20.12
CA ALA A 241 -17.50 4.81 21.05
C ALA A 241 -16.37 4.09 20.30
N VAL A 242 -16.70 3.50 19.14
CA VAL A 242 -15.77 2.74 18.32
C VAL A 242 -16.08 2.96 16.83
N THR A 243 -15.04 2.97 16.02
CA THR A 243 -15.18 3.07 14.57
C THR A 243 -14.30 2.06 13.88
N ASN A 244 -14.67 1.70 12.64
CA ASN A 244 -13.84 0.89 11.77
C ASN A 244 -13.78 1.49 10.36
N GLY A 245 -12.78 1.05 9.59
CA GLY A 245 -12.66 1.44 8.20
C GLY A 245 -12.22 2.88 7.98
N ILE A 246 -11.61 3.53 8.97
CA ILE A 246 -10.89 4.80 8.81
C ILE A 246 -9.39 4.56 8.96
N GLY A 247 -8.56 5.39 8.34
CA GLY A 247 -7.12 5.31 8.46
C GLY A 247 -6.56 6.28 9.49
N HIS A 248 -5.28 6.13 9.82
CA HIS A 248 -4.60 7.02 10.78
C HIS A 248 -4.65 8.49 10.34
N SER A 249 -4.55 8.76 9.05
CA SER A 249 -4.59 10.12 8.48
C SER A 249 -5.87 10.89 8.79
N GLU A 250 -7.01 10.21 8.91
CA GLU A 250 -8.30 10.85 9.16
C GLU A 250 -8.45 11.33 10.59
N TYR A 251 -7.86 10.64 11.57
CA TYR A 251 -8.01 11.02 12.99
C TYR A 251 -6.74 11.64 13.60
N GLU A 252 -5.58 11.58 12.94
CA GLU A 252 -4.33 12.21 13.39
C GLU A 252 -4.50 13.69 13.80
N PRO A 253 -5.28 14.54 13.08
CA PRO A 253 -5.52 15.91 13.51
C PRO A 253 -6.22 16.01 14.86
N PHE A 254 -7.11 15.07 15.18
CA PHE A 254 -7.83 15.03 16.46
C PHE A 254 -6.93 14.56 17.61
N LEU A 255 -6.05 13.58 17.33
CA LEU A 255 -4.98 13.19 18.27
C LEU A 255 -4.06 14.35 18.60
N LYS A 256 -3.58 15.09 17.60
CA LYS A 256 -2.72 16.27 17.80
C LYS A 256 -3.41 17.38 18.57
N ALA A 257 -4.73 17.50 18.47
CA ALA A 257 -5.54 18.43 19.23
C ALA A 257 -5.86 17.95 20.66
N GLY A 258 -5.33 16.79 21.08
CA GLY A 258 -5.55 16.23 22.42
C GLY A 258 -6.94 15.64 22.66
N LEU A 259 -7.69 15.34 21.59
CA LEU A 259 -9.01 14.72 21.72
C LEU A 259 -8.90 13.23 22.10
N PRO A 260 -9.94 12.67 22.77
CA PRO A 260 -9.88 11.35 23.39
C PRO A 260 -10.05 10.20 22.39
N VAL A 261 -9.20 10.13 21.37
CA VAL A 261 -9.20 9.06 20.35
C VAL A 261 -7.91 8.27 20.41
N LYS A 262 -8.01 6.94 20.26
CA LYS A 262 -6.85 6.04 20.20
C LYS A 262 -7.11 4.89 19.25
N ASP A 263 -6.01 4.27 18.76
CA ASP A 263 -6.05 2.96 18.13
C ASP A 263 -6.54 1.93 19.13
N LEU A 264 -7.47 1.10 18.68
CA LEU A 264 -7.88 -0.09 19.42
C LEU A 264 -6.93 -1.23 19.06
N PRO A 265 -6.36 -1.94 20.04
CA PRO A 265 -5.57 -3.14 19.74
C PRO A 265 -6.33 -4.12 18.84
N ALA A 266 -5.62 -4.81 17.97
CA ALA A 266 -6.23 -5.78 17.08
C ALA A 266 -7.04 -6.82 17.88
N PRO A 267 -8.28 -7.12 17.46
CA PRO A 267 -9.08 -8.18 18.10
C PRO A 267 -8.39 -9.53 17.92
N LYS A 268 -8.77 -10.53 18.72
CA LYS A 268 -8.18 -11.89 18.67
C LYS A 268 -8.22 -12.54 17.28
N GLU A 269 -9.21 -12.16 16.47
CA GLU A 269 -9.35 -12.61 15.09
C GLU A 269 -8.32 -11.97 14.14
N GLY A 270 -7.67 -10.88 14.55
CA GLY A 270 -6.76 -10.08 13.74
C GLY A 270 -7.48 -8.98 12.96
N LEU A 271 -6.71 -8.29 12.12
CA LEU A 271 -7.19 -7.26 11.20
C LEU A 271 -6.68 -7.55 9.78
N PRO A 272 -7.37 -7.11 8.75
CA PRO A 272 -6.93 -7.35 7.37
C PRO A 272 -5.61 -6.60 7.10
N ALA A 273 -4.71 -7.27 6.39
CA ALA A 273 -3.55 -6.61 5.80
C ALA A 273 -3.97 -5.94 4.49
N SER A 274 -3.53 -4.69 4.31
CA SER A 274 -3.90 -3.86 3.16
C SER A 274 -2.72 -3.62 2.23
N SER A 275 -2.98 -3.51 0.92
CA SER A 275 -2.01 -2.99 -0.04
C SER A 275 -2.00 -1.45 -0.09
N GLY A 276 -2.91 -0.78 0.59
CA GLY A 276 -3.06 0.66 0.47
C GLY A 276 -3.16 1.10 -0.99
N TYR A 277 -2.33 2.06 -1.38
CA TYR A 277 -2.12 2.48 -2.78
C TYR A 277 -0.91 1.78 -3.42
N GLY A 278 -0.64 0.55 -3.05
CA GLY A 278 0.56 -0.20 -3.42
C GLY A 278 0.40 -1.21 -4.54
N VAL A 279 -0.43 -0.92 -5.53
CA VAL A 279 -0.57 -1.76 -6.73
C VAL A 279 -0.09 -0.97 -7.95
N LEU A 280 0.90 -1.52 -8.65
CA LEU A 280 1.40 -1.03 -9.93
C LEU A 280 0.75 -1.84 -11.06
N GLY A 281 0.24 -1.15 -12.07
CA GLY A 281 -0.27 -1.72 -13.31
C GLY A 281 0.20 -0.90 -14.51
N ILE A 282 0.34 -1.55 -15.67
CA ILE A 282 0.66 -0.91 -16.93
C ILE A 282 -0.59 -0.88 -17.79
N VAL A 283 -0.97 0.29 -18.27
CA VAL A 283 -2.11 0.40 -19.19
C VAL A 283 -1.74 -0.24 -20.52
N LYS A 284 -2.66 -1.01 -21.09
CA LYS A 284 -2.42 -1.80 -22.29
C LYS A 284 -2.01 -0.91 -23.47
N ASN A 285 -0.91 -1.27 -24.14
CA ASN A 285 -0.29 -0.51 -25.22
C ASN A 285 0.00 0.95 -24.80
N PRO A 286 0.88 1.15 -23.80
CA PRO A 286 1.20 2.49 -23.31
C PRO A 286 1.82 3.35 -24.41
N PRO A 287 1.49 4.66 -24.49
CA PRO A 287 2.02 5.54 -25.53
C PRO A 287 3.54 5.75 -25.45
N HIS A 288 4.13 5.60 -24.28
CA HIS A 288 5.57 5.77 -24.06
C HIS A 288 6.19 4.52 -23.44
N PRO A 289 6.34 3.40 -24.21
CA PRO A 289 6.70 2.09 -23.67
C PRO A 289 8.09 2.04 -23.04
N ASN A 290 9.06 2.80 -23.54
CA ASN A 290 10.41 2.83 -22.97
C ASN A 290 10.46 3.70 -21.70
N ALA A 291 9.76 4.83 -21.65
CA ALA A 291 9.61 5.63 -20.44
C ALA A 291 8.86 4.84 -19.35
N THR A 292 7.85 4.05 -19.73
CA THR A 292 7.14 3.11 -18.85
C THR A 292 8.08 2.04 -18.30
N LYS A 293 8.89 1.42 -19.15
CA LYS A 293 9.88 0.41 -18.75
C LYS A 293 10.92 0.99 -17.80
N LEU A 294 11.44 2.18 -18.10
CA LEU A 294 12.36 2.89 -17.23
C LEU A 294 11.71 3.18 -15.87
N PHE A 295 10.48 3.72 -15.86
CA PHE A 295 9.74 4.02 -14.64
C PHE A 295 9.52 2.79 -13.79
N VAL A 296 9.04 1.67 -14.33
CA VAL A 296 8.82 0.41 -13.61
C VAL A 296 10.09 -0.04 -12.88
N ASN A 297 11.23 -0.04 -13.56
CA ASN A 297 12.48 -0.50 -12.98
C ASN A 297 13.02 0.44 -11.90
N TRP A 298 13.00 1.75 -12.13
CA TRP A 298 13.38 2.70 -11.10
C TRP A 298 12.41 2.67 -9.92
N PHE A 299 11.10 2.67 -10.18
CA PHE A 299 10.09 2.69 -9.13
C PHE A 299 10.15 1.45 -8.23
N LEU A 300 10.40 0.27 -8.80
CA LEU A 300 10.55 -0.98 -8.06
C LEU A 300 11.96 -1.21 -7.52
N SER A 301 12.94 -0.35 -7.81
CA SER A 301 14.27 -0.39 -7.20
C SER A 301 14.23 0.01 -5.72
N LYS A 302 15.33 -0.19 -5.01
CA LYS A 302 15.46 0.28 -3.62
C LYS A 302 15.17 1.77 -3.51
N GLU A 303 15.78 2.59 -4.38
CA GLU A 303 15.62 4.05 -4.37
C GLU A 303 14.16 4.48 -4.58
N GLY A 304 13.49 3.93 -5.59
CA GLY A 304 12.09 4.25 -5.88
C GLY A 304 11.15 3.83 -4.74
N GLN A 305 11.41 2.69 -4.11
CA GLN A 305 10.62 2.22 -2.99
C GLN A 305 10.89 3.00 -1.70
N GLU A 306 12.13 3.45 -1.44
CA GLU A 306 12.44 4.37 -0.33
C GLU A 306 11.74 5.72 -0.53
N PHE A 307 11.81 6.26 -1.74
CA PHE A 307 11.11 7.49 -2.10
C PHE A 307 9.59 7.37 -1.85
N TYR A 308 8.96 6.34 -2.41
CA TYR A 308 7.52 6.14 -2.28
C TYR A 308 7.09 5.95 -0.81
N ALA A 309 7.83 5.13 -0.07
CA ALA A 309 7.55 4.88 1.34
C ALA A 309 7.56 6.16 2.17
N LYS A 310 8.53 7.06 1.91
CA LYS A 310 8.66 8.34 2.62
C LYS A 310 7.55 9.31 2.26
N VAL A 311 7.29 9.49 0.96
CA VAL A 311 6.30 10.48 0.48
C VAL A 311 4.87 10.06 0.81
N MET A 312 4.56 8.79 0.57
CA MET A 312 3.20 8.29 0.74
C MET A 312 2.92 7.72 2.13
N LYS A 313 3.94 7.54 2.98
CA LYS A 313 3.83 6.78 4.24
C LYS A 313 3.18 5.41 4.01
N GLN A 314 3.61 4.72 2.97
CA GLN A 314 3.11 3.41 2.58
C GLN A 314 4.18 2.35 2.80
N ALA A 315 3.79 1.26 3.44
CA ALA A 315 4.68 0.19 3.90
C ALA A 315 5.14 -0.72 2.76
N THR A 316 6.22 -0.37 2.07
CA THR A 316 6.78 -1.23 1.01
C THR A 316 7.16 -2.62 1.52
N ARG A 317 7.02 -3.61 0.64
CA ARG A 317 7.48 -4.99 0.88
C ARG A 317 8.95 -5.22 0.57
N ARG A 318 9.65 -4.21 0.05
CA ARG A 318 11.06 -4.36 -0.29
C ARG A 318 11.91 -4.51 0.99
N LEU A 319 12.73 -5.58 1.04
CA LEU A 319 13.47 -5.99 2.25
C LEU A 319 14.65 -5.07 2.58
N ASP A 320 15.26 -4.46 1.57
CA ASP A 320 16.41 -3.57 1.70
C ASP A 320 16.02 -2.09 1.95
N VAL A 321 14.71 -1.83 2.15
CA VAL A 321 14.17 -0.52 2.56
C VAL A 321 13.80 -0.56 4.03
N ASP A 322 14.33 0.41 4.80
CA ASP A 322 13.92 0.60 6.20
C ASP A 322 12.52 1.19 6.30
N THR A 323 11.64 0.49 6.98
CA THR A 323 10.24 0.89 7.23
C THR A 323 9.91 0.99 8.72
N LYS A 324 10.83 0.67 9.62
CA LYS A 324 10.59 0.65 11.08
C LYS A 324 10.22 2.03 11.64
N TRP A 325 10.72 3.10 11.03
CA TRP A 325 10.37 4.47 11.42
C TRP A 325 8.88 4.79 11.23
N MET A 326 8.19 4.04 10.37
CA MET A 326 6.76 4.26 10.08
C MET A 326 5.86 4.02 11.29
N ALA A 327 6.26 3.12 12.21
CA ALA A 327 5.52 2.89 13.46
C ALA A 327 5.37 4.18 14.29
N GLN A 328 6.34 5.11 14.20
CA GLN A 328 6.27 6.41 14.88
C GLN A 328 5.17 7.34 14.33
N VAL A 329 4.70 7.05 13.11
CA VAL A 329 3.61 7.79 12.45
C VAL A 329 2.34 6.93 12.29
N GLY A 330 2.21 5.88 13.09
CA GLY A 330 1.02 5.02 13.14
C GLY A 330 0.85 4.10 11.92
N VAL A 331 1.94 3.77 11.24
CA VAL A 331 1.94 2.85 10.09
C VAL A 331 2.92 1.71 10.34
N GLU A 332 2.50 0.49 10.16
CA GLU A 332 3.36 -0.68 10.28
C GLU A 332 3.46 -1.44 8.96
N ALA A 333 4.69 -1.75 8.55
CA ALA A 333 4.91 -2.65 7.43
C ALA A 333 4.73 -4.10 7.87
N ALA A 334 3.94 -4.87 7.12
CA ALA A 334 3.70 -6.28 7.44
C ALA A 334 5.01 -7.07 7.58
N LYS A 335 6.03 -6.75 6.77
CA LYS A 335 7.36 -7.38 6.84
C LYS A 335 8.09 -7.19 8.17
N ASP A 336 7.73 -6.17 8.94
CA ASP A 336 8.38 -5.84 10.21
C ASP A 336 7.67 -6.45 11.42
N VAL A 337 6.38 -6.86 11.28
CA VAL A 337 5.52 -7.24 12.41
C VAL A 337 4.82 -8.58 12.27
N MET A 338 4.82 -9.22 11.10
CA MET A 338 4.15 -10.52 10.92
C MET A 338 4.93 -11.46 10.00
N SER A 339 4.60 -12.74 10.06
CA SER A 339 5.12 -13.74 9.12
C SER A 339 4.40 -13.67 7.77
N VAL A 340 5.06 -14.19 6.72
CA VAL A 340 4.44 -14.33 5.39
C VAL A 340 3.18 -15.20 5.44
N ALA A 341 3.19 -16.26 6.26
CA ALA A 341 2.02 -17.14 6.43
C ALA A 341 0.84 -16.38 7.04
N GLU A 342 1.09 -15.57 8.07
CA GLU A 342 0.05 -14.74 8.68
C GLU A 342 -0.48 -13.70 7.69
N TYR A 343 0.39 -13.03 6.94
CA TYR A 343 -0.06 -12.12 5.89
C TYR A 343 -0.98 -12.81 4.87
N HIS A 344 -0.63 -14.02 4.42
CA HIS A 344 -1.50 -14.77 3.51
C HIS A 344 -2.85 -15.14 4.12
N ARG A 345 -2.92 -15.30 5.43
CA ARG A 345 -4.18 -15.55 6.15
C ARG A 345 -5.07 -14.30 6.20
N VAL A 346 -4.49 -13.13 6.50
CA VAL A 346 -5.26 -11.91 6.77
C VAL A 346 -5.36 -10.94 5.58
N ARG A 347 -4.62 -11.15 4.49
CA ARG A 347 -4.73 -10.32 3.30
C ARG A 347 -6.10 -10.47 2.64
N ASN A 348 -6.62 -9.37 2.12
CA ASN A 348 -7.91 -9.39 1.41
C ASN A 348 -7.92 -8.58 0.10
N HIS A 349 -6.75 -8.26 -0.45
CA HIS A 349 -6.58 -7.35 -1.59
C HIS A 349 -6.12 -8.03 -2.88
N LEU A 350 -5.86 -9.33 -2.88
CA LEU A 350 -5.56 -10.07 -4.11
C LEU A 350 -6.84 -10.54 -4.78
N GLU A 351 -6.75 -10.88 -6.06
CA GLU A 351 -7.89 -11.24 -6.93
C GLU A 351 -8.75 -12.36 -6.33
N ASP A 352 -8.14 -13.42 -5.79
CA ASP A 352 -8.84 -14.51 -5.14
C ASP A 352 -9.77 -14.03 -4.01
N LYS A 353 -9.29 -13.13 -3.18
CA LYS A 353 -10.07 -12.53 -2.10
C LYS A 353 -11.07 -11.49 -2.61
N VAL A 354 -10.71 -10.72 -3.63
CA VAL A 354 -11.64 -9.76 -4.23
C VAL A 354 -12.83 -10.48 -4.86
N VAL A 355 -12.58 -11.55 -5.62
CA VAL A 355 -13.64 -12.30 -6.32
C VAL A 355 -14.49 -13.15 -5.34
N ASN A 356 -13.83 -13.89 -4.44
CA ASN A 356 -14.49 -14.90 -3.64
C ASN A 356 -14.99 -14.40 -2.27
N VAL A 357 -14.50 -13.24 -1.81
CA VAL A 357 -14.84 -12.70 -0.48
C VAL A 357 -15.39 -11.28 -0.58
N ARG A 358 -14.63 -10.31 -1.13
CA ARG A 358 -15.04 -8.90 -1.10
C ARG A 358 -16.28 -8.60 -1.92
N ARG A 359 -16.39 -9.14 -3.14
CA ARG A 359 -17.58 -8.95 -3.99
C ARG A 359 -18.84 -9.57 -3.40
N PRO A 360 -18.83 -10.84 -2.93
CA PRO A 360 -19.98 -11.42 -2.19
C PRO A 360 -20.33 -10.64 -0.94
N ALA A 361 -19.34 -10.23 -0.13
CA ALA A 361 -19.57 -9.46 1.08
C ALA A 361 -20.15 -8.06 0.80
N ALA A 362 -19.74 -7.40 -0.30
CA ALA A 362 -20.33 -6.13 -0.74
C ALA A 362 -21.79 -6.30 -1.17
N LYS A 363 -22.08 -7.36 -1.94
CA LYS A 363 -23.45 -7.70 -2.33
C LYS A 363 -24.33 -7.99 -1.11
N PHE A 364 -23.77 -8.67 -0.11
CA PHE A 364 -24.48 -8.91 1.14
C PHE A 364 -24.72 -7.60 1.92
N ALA A 365 -23.74 -6.68 1.93
CA ALA A 365 -23.94 -5.36 2.52
C ALA A 365 -25.08 -4.59 1.86
N ASP A 366 -25.19 -4.62 0.51
CA ASP A 366 -26.30 -4.00 -0.22
C ASP A 366 -27.69 -4.56 0.18
N GLN A 367 -27.74 -5.82 0.59
CA GLN A 367 -28.99 -6.48 1.00
C GLN A 367 -29.45 -6.09 2.41
N ILE A 368 -28.48 -5.88 3.34
CA ILE A 368 -28.82 -5.72 4.77
C ILE A 368 -28.62 -4.31 5.31
N LEU A 369 -27.85 -3.46 4.64
CA LEU A 369 -27.66 -2.06 5.01
C LEU A 369 -28.67 -1.18 4.26
N LYS A 370 -29.48 -0.46 5.01
CA LYS A 370 -30.46 0.49 4.47
C LYS A 370 -29.84 1.83 4.10
#